data_436f1e5ace62615f9c82762274f3d390
#
_entry.id   436f1e5ace62615f9c82762274f3d390
#
_cell.length_a   1.000
_cell.length_b   1.000
_cell.length_c   1.000
_cell.angle_alpha   90.00
_cell.angle_beta   90.00
_cell.angle_gamma   90.00
#
_symmetry.space_group_name_H-M   'P 1'
#
loop_
_entity.id
_entity.type
_entity.pdbx_description
1 polymer ?
#
loop_
_entity_poly.entity_id
_entity_poly.type
_entity_poly.pdbx_seq_one_letter_code
_entity_poly.pdbx_strand_id
1 'polypeptide(L)'
;MMRRLQLPDAPLPDKDGRLTAAAAARNREAILGVLLPRLPRQGDVLEIASGTGQHIAALAAHRPDLSFHPSDPDPVRRVSIDAYCTGLPNVAQA
;
A
#
# COMPACT_ATOMS: atom_id res chain seq x y z
N MET A 1 3.92 33.88 -5.91
CA MET A 1 3.66 32.61 -6.60
C MET A 1 4.34 31.48 -5.84
N MET A 2 3.54 30.58 -5.32
CA MET A 2 4.11 29.44 -4.61
C MET A 2 4.59 28.38 -5.57
N ARG A 3 5.86 28.03 -5.48
CA ARG A 3 6.41 26.90 -6.20
C ARG A 3 6.17 25.62 -5.40
N ARG A 4 5.54 24.68 -6.02
CA ARG A 4 5.44 23.34 -5.46
C ARG A 4 6.77 22.63 -5.62
N LEU A 5 7.39 22.25 -4.52
CA LEU A 5 8.61 21.45 -4.57
C LEU A 5 8.22 20.02 -4.95
N GLN A 6 8.72 19.55 -6.08
CA GLN A 6 8.57 18.17 -6.51
C GLN A 6 9.88 17.43 -6.32
N LEU A 7 9.84 16.36 -5.53
CA LEU A 7 10.97 15.46 -5.42
C LEU A 7 11.09 14.64 -6.70
N PRO A 8 12.30 14.33 -7.17
CA PRO A 8 12.49 13.54 -8.40
C PRO A 8 11.80 12.19 -8.38
N ASP A 9 11.63 11.61 -7.19
CA ASP A 9 11.02 10.29 -7.01
C ASP A 9 9.54 10.36 -6.63
N ALA A 10 8.92 11.55 -6.69
CA ALA A 10 7.50 11.69 -6.39
C ALA A 10 6.67 10.87 -7.40
N PRO A 11 5.83 9.93 -6.93
CA PRO A 11 5.06 9.09 -7.84
C PRO A 11 3.96 9.88 -8.54
N LEU A 12 3.75 9.56 -9.83
CA LEU A 12 2.63 10.05 -10.61
C LEU A 12 1.59 8.93 -10.76
N PRO A 13 0.30 9.25 -10.68
CA PRO A 13 -0.73 8.22 -10.78
C PRO A 13 -0.87 7.67 -12.20
N ASP A 14 -1.10 6.37 -12.29
CA ASP A 14 -1.51 5.70 -13.51
C ASP A 14 -2.98 6.02 -13.83
N LYS A 15 -3.50 5.45 -14.92
CA LYS A 15 -4.88 5.65 -15.37
C LYS A 15 -5.92 5.24 -14.33
N ASP A 16 -5.63 4.22 -13.54
CA ASP A 16 -6.50 3.71 -12.48
C ASP A 16 -6.21 4.33 -11.12
N GLY A 17 -5.31 5.30 -11.05
CA GLY A 17 -4.93 5.99 -9.83
C GLY A 17 -3.79 5.37 -9.05
N ARG A 18 -3.20 4.26 -9.54
CA ARG A 18 -2.04 3.65 -8.88
C ARG A 18 -0.83 4.56 -8.91
N LEU A 19 -0.19 4.65 -7.76
CA LEU A 19 1.10 5.31 -7.61
C LEU A 19 2.17 4.25 -7.40
N THR A 20 3.30 4.37 -8.09
CA THR A 20 4.41 3.44 -7.93
C THR A 20 5.61 4.18 -7.37
N ALA A 21 6.01 3.84 -6.15
CA ALA A 21 7.24 4.34 -5.55
C ALA A 21 8.38 3.36 -5.85
N ALA A 22 9.44 3.85 -6.48
CA ALA A 22 10.58 3.01 -6.85
C ALA A 22 11.22 2.35 -5.64
N ALA A 23 11.33 3.07 -4.52
CA ALA A 23 11.86 2.53 -3.27
C ALA A 23 11.01 1.37 -2.74
N ALA A 24 9.68 1.49 -2.81
CA ALA A 24 8.79 0.42 -2.39
C ALA A 24 8.96 -0.83 -3.27
N ALA A 25 9.07 -0.65 -4.59
CA ALA A 25 9.29 -1.77 -5.50
C ALA A 25 10.63 -2.47 -5.22
N ARG A 26 11.70 -1.70 -4.97
CA ARG A 26 13.03 -2.25 -4.66
C ARG A 26 13.06 -3.01 -3.34
N ASN A 27 12.31 -2.53 -2.34
CA ASN A 27 12.37 -3.06 -0.98
C ASN A 27 11.29 -4.09 -0.67
N ARG A 28 10.40 -4.36 -1.62
CA ARG A 28 9.22 -5.20 -1.38
C ARG A 28 9.59 -6.57 -0.80
N GLU A 29 10.52 -7.28 -1.43
CA GLU A 29 10.91 -8.62 -0.98
C GLU A 29 11.50 -8.60 0.43
N ALA A 30 12.37 -7.64 0.73
CA ALA A 30 12.97 -7.52 2.04
C ALA A 30 11.92 -7.21 3.11
N ILE A 31 10.99 -6.30 2.81
CA ILE A 31 9.92 -5.91 3.74
C ILE A 31 8.97 -7.08 3.97
N LEU A 32 8.57 -7.80 2.93
CA LEU A 32 7.73 -8.98 3.07
C LEU A 32 8.42 -10.05 3.92
N GLY A 33 9.72 -10.27 3.72
CA GLY A 33 10.49 -11.24 4.49
C GLY A 33 10.52 -10.91 5.99
N VAL A 34 10.48 -9.64 6.35
CA VAL A 34 10.45 -9.20 7.75
C VAL A 34 9.03 -9.26 8.34
N LEU A 35 8.03 -8.81 7.57
CA LEU A 35 6.67 -8.62 8.10
C LEU A 35 5.85 -9.91 8.11
N LEU A 36 5.95 -10.75 7.07
CA LEU A 36 5.12 -11.96 6.98
C LEU A 36 5.23 -12.86 8.22
N PRO A 37 6.45 -13.16 8.73
CA PRO A 37 6.57 -14.00 9.93
C PRO A 37 6.01 -13.35 11.20
N ARG A 38 5.82 -12.03 11.19
CA ARG A 38 5.36 -11.25 12.35
C ARG A 38 3.88 -10.96 12.34
N LEU A 39 3.19 -11.30 11.26
CA LEU A 39 1.74 -11.10 11.19
C LEU A 39 1.02 -12.07 12.14
N PRO A 40 -0.15 -11.68 12.66
CA PRO A 40 -0.92 -12.56 13.52
C PRO A 40 -1.39 -13.81 12.78
N ARG A 41 -1.74 -14.85 13.53
CA ARG A 41 -2.28 -16.07 12.93
C ARG A 41 -3.66 -15.86 12.31
N GLN A 42 -4.44 -14.97 12.92
CA GLN A 42 -5.79 -14.64 12.46
C GLN A 42 -6.15 -13.24 12.96
N GLY A 43 -7.15 -12.64 12.36
CA GLY A 43 -7.70 -11.36 12.79
C GLY A 43 -7.43 -10.23 11.80
N ASP A 44 -7.34 -9.03 12.34
CA ASP A 44 -7.24 -7.80 11.59
C ASP A 44 -5.86 -7.19 11.67
N VAL A 45 -5.42 -6.60 10.57
CA VAL A 45 -4.15 -5.85 10.48
C VAL A 45 -4.47 -4.43 10.06
N LEU A 46 -4.15 -3.47 10.93
CA LEU A 46 -4.28 -2.06 10.62
C LEU A 46 -2.92 -1.52 10.20
N GLU A 47 -2.86 -0.90 9.03
CA GLU A 47 -1.67 -0.21 8.56
C GLU A 47 -1.92 1.30 8.58
N ILE A 48 -1.01 2.04 9.21
CA ILE A 48 -1.03 3.50 9.24
C ILE A 48 -0.05 4.02 8.21
N ALA A 49 -0.46 5.05 7.45
CA ALA A 49 0.35 5.63 6.38
C ALA A 49 0.75 4.59 5.33
N SER A 50 -0.24 3.96 4.72
CA SER A 50 -0.02 2.89 3.74
C SER A 50 0.68 3.33 2.45
N GLY A 51 0.80 4.62 2.23
CA GLY A 51 1.50 5.18 1.09
C GLY A 51 0.83 4.84 -0.24
N THR A 52 1.58 4.24 -1.15
CA THR A 52 1.06 3.87 -2.48
C THR A 52 0.14 2.65 -2.46
N GLY A 53 0.25 1.80 -1.43
CA GLY A 53 -0.51 0.56 -1.32
C GLY A 53 0.22 -0.69 -1.83
N GLN A 54 1.44 -0.53 -2.34
CA GLN A 54 2.21 -1.64 -2.91
C GLN A 54 2.51 -2.74 -1.88
N HIS A 55 2.89 -2.36 -0.66
CA HIS A 55 3.23 -3.33 0.39
C HIS A 55 2.00 -4.03 0.95
N ILE A 56 0.94 -3.29 1.27
CA ILE A 56 -0.26 -3.90 1.85
C ILE A 56 -0.95 -4.84 0.85
N ALA A 57 -0.95 -4.50 -0.43
CA ALA A 57 -1.50 -5.37 -1.46
C ALA A 57 -0.71 -6.70 -1.52
N ALA A 58 0.62 -6.64 -1.45
CA ALA A 58 1.47 -7.82 -1.44
C ALA A 58 1.27 -8.67 -0.20
N LEU A 59 1.19 -8.05 0.99
CA LEU A 59 0.92 -8.74 2.26
C LEU A 59 -0.43 -9.45 2.22
N ALA A 60 -1.47 -8.75 1.78
CA ALA A 60 -2.82 -9.30 1.71
C ALA A 60 -2.93 -10.49 0.75
N ALA A 61 -2.20 -10.42 -0.37
CA ALA A 61 -2.15 -11.53 -1.32
C ALA A 61 -1.50 -12.78 -0.72
N HIS A 62 -0.50 -12.61 0.14
CA HIS A 62 0.18 -13.72 0.82
C HIS A 62 -0.61 -14.28 2.01
N ARG A 63 -1.49 -13.48 2.59
CA ARG A 63 -2.27 -13.86 3.77
C ARG A 63 -3.75 -13.58 3.55
N PRO A 64 -4.41 -14.37 2.69
CA PRO A 64 -5.83 -14.18 2.40
C PRO A 64 -6.74 -14.47 3.61
N ASP A 65 -6.21 -15.10 4.64
CA ASP A 65 -6.88 -15.41 5.89
C ASP A 65 -7.00 -14.22 6.85
N LEU A 66 -6.23 -13.14 6.62
CA LEU A 66 -6.24 -11.94 7.44
C LEU A 66 -7.05 -10.84 6.77
N SER A 67 -7.65 -9.98 7.59
CA SER A 67 -8.36 -8.77 7.13
C SER A 67 -7.44 -7.57 7.29
N PHE A 68 -7.15 -6.88 6.18
CA PHE A 68 -6.25 -5.74 6.16
C PHE A 68 -7.02 -4.44 6.06
N HIS A 69 -6.59 -3.46 6.85
CA HIS A 69 -7.21 -2.13 6.93
C HIS A 69 -6.15 -1.07 6.65
N PRO A 70 -5.94 -0.72 5.38
CA PRO A 70 -4.99 0.33 5.03
C PRO A 70 -5.54 1.70 5.39
N SER A 71 -4.63 2.65 5.62
CA SER A 71 -5.02 4.04 5.86
C SER A 71 -3.92 4.99 5.41
N ASP A 72 -4.34 6.16 4.93
CA ASP A 72 -3.44 7.25 4.60
C ASP A 72 -4.23 8.56 4.62
N PRO A 73 -3.65 9.65 5.15
CA PRO A 73 -4.32 10.95 5.17
C PRO A 73 -4.46 11.60 3.79
N ASP A 74 -3.62 11.20 2.82
CA ASP A 74 -3.64 11.76 1.47
C ASP A 74 -4.69 11.06 0.62
N PRO A 75 -5.72 11.79 0.11
CA PRO A 75 -6.75 11.17 -0.72
C PRO A 75 -6.21 10.57 -2.03
N VAL A 76 -5.15 11.12 -2.60
CA VAL A 76 -4.52 10.56 -3.81
C VAL A 76 -3.88 9.21 -3.51
N ARG A 77 -3.26 9.06 -2.34
CA ARG A 77 -2.71 7.78 -1.90
C ARG A 77 -3.80 6.77 -1.58
N ARG A 78 -4.92 7.20 -0.98
CA ARG A 78 -6.05 6.28 -0.76
C ARG A 78 -6.59 5.69 -2.06
N VAL A 79 -6.68 6.49 -3.11
CA VAL A 79 -7.08 6.00 -4.43
C VAL A 79 -6.07 4.96 -4.94
N SER A 80 -4.77 5.23 -4.78
CA SER A 80 -3.71 4.30 -5.16
C SER A 80 -3.80 2.97 -4.39
N ILE A 81 -3.99 3.05 -3.07
CA ILE A 81 -4.15 1.87 -2.22
C ILE A 81 -5.32 1.00 -2.72
N ASP A 82 -6.47 1.61 -2.92
CA ASP A 82 -7.67 0.91 -3.37
C ASP A 82 -7.47 0.27 -4.75
N ALA A 83 -6.74 0.95 -5.64
CA ALA A 83 -6.44 0.43 -6.97
C ALA A 83 -5.54 -0.80 -6.91
N TYR A 84 -4.48 -0.77 -6.10
CA TYR A 84 -3.61 -1.94 -5.91
C TYR A 84 -4.34 -3.11 -5.26
N CYS A 85 -5.30 -2.83 -4.39
CA CYS A 85 -6.03 -3.85 -3.65
C CYS A 85 -7.30 -4.33 -4.37
N THR A 86 -7.56 -3.85 -5.57
CA THR A 86 -8.67 -4.33 -6.41
C THR A 86 -8.57 -5.84 -6.59
N GLY A 87 -9.66 -6.54 -6.31
CA GLY A 87 -9.68 -8.01 -6.41
C GLY A 87 -9.15 -8.74 -5.18
N LEU A 88 -8.73 -8.02 -4.14
CA LEU A 88 -8.33 -8.62 -2.86
C LEU A 88 -9.49 -8.49 -1.86
N PRO A 89 -10.27 -9.57 -1.63
CA PRO A 89 -11.47 -9.49 -0.80
C PRO A 89 -11.18 -9.25 0.68
N ASN A 90 -9.94 -9.46 1.11
CA ASN A 90 -9.50 -9.33 2.49
C ASN A 90 -8.91 -7.94 2.81
N VAL A 91 -9.07 -6.96 1.93
CA VAL A 91 -8.61 -5.59 2.14
C VAL A 91 -9.79 -4.64 2.15
N ALA A 92 -9.93 -3.88 3.22
CA ALA A 92 -10.95 -2.85 3.33
C ALA A 92 -10.56 -1.64 2.47
N GLN A 93 -11.53 -0.81 2.14
CA GLN A 93 -11.29 0.45 1.46
C GLN A 93 -10.47 1.39 2.37
N ALA A 94 -9.49 2.02 1.76
CA ALA A 94 -8.61 2.94 2.49
C ALA A 94 -9.29 4.24 2.92
#